data_70f88b846d5e17e52cbf39ddcbfe74b1
#
_entry.id   70f88b846d5e17e52cbf39ddcbfe74b1
#
_cell.length_a   1.000
_cell.length_b   1.000
_cell.length_c   1.000
_cell.angle_alpha   90.00
_cell.angle_beta   90.00
_cell.angle_gamma   90.00
#
_symmetry.space_group_name_H-M   'P 1'
#
loop_
_entity.id
_entity.type
_entity.pdbx_description
1 polymer ?
#
loop_
_entity_poly.entity_id
_entity_poly.type
_entity_poly.pdbx_seq_one_letter_code
_entity_poly.pdbx_strand_id
1 'polypeptide(L)'
;MMWHTYKLFEEFHSGKKLPDPQFTKEYIPSWDRLDKIGNHIITRVLFALGYTTLYIIFAPNLWWFLLLPVHFFMGPIQGAIVNWFGHKLGYANYSNGDHSRNTTPWGFIMMGELFQNNHHYKKIDPNFAKKWYEFDSTYIIMTALQYYRIIKLKPVIA
;
A
#
# COMPACT_ATOMS: atom_id res chain seq x y z
N MET A 1 13.90 5.80 -10.59
CA MET A 1 13.25 4.82 -9.71
C MET A 1 12.06 4.17 -10.39
N MET A 2 10.93 4.84 -10.65
CA MET A 2 9.69 4.26 -11.23
C MET A 2 9.91 3.47 -12.53
N TRP A 3 10.72 3.96 -13.46
CA TRP A 3 11.03 3.24 -14.69
C TRP A 3 11.77 1.92 -14.46
N HIS A 4 12.67 1.88 -13.49
CA HIS A 4 13.38 0.65 -13.13
C HIS A 4 12.43 -0.36 -12.47
N THR A 5 11.57 0.11 -11.56
CA THR A 5 10.51 -0.71 -10.93
C THR A 5 9.56 -1.29 -11.98
N TYR A 6 9.13 -0.48 -12.96
CA TYR A 6 8.29 -0.94 -14.06
C TYR A 6 8.96 -2.05 -14.88
N LYS A 7 10.23 -1.89 -15.27
CA LYS A 7 10.97 -2.94 -15.99
C LYS A 7 11.08 -4.23 -15.20
N LEU A 8 11.39 -4.12 -13.91
CA LEU A 8 11.49 -5.28 -13.02
C LEU A 8 10.13 -6.00 -12.89
N PHE A 9 9.05 -5.23 -12.75
CA PHE A 9 7.70 -5.78 -12.72
C PHE A 9 7.36 -6.52 -14.02
N GLU A 10 7.68 -5.97 -15.18
CA GLU A 10 7.48 -6.62 -16.48
C GLU A 10 8.28 -7.94 -16.61
N GLU A 11 9.53 -7.97 -16.12
CA GLU A 11 10.36 -9.16 -16.11
C GLU A 11 9.75 -10.28 -15.26
N PHE A 12 9.26 -9.96 -14.07
CA PHE A 12 8.59 -10.93 -13.19
C PHE A 12 7.23 -11.34 -13.73
N HIS A 13 6.42 -10.39 -14.19
CA HIS A 13 5.08 -10.66 -14.70
C HIS A 13 5.09 -11.53 -15.96
N SER A 14 6.07 -11.33 -16.83
CA SER A 14 6.26 -12.13 -18.04
C SER A 14 6.94 -13.49 -17.79
N GLY A 15 7.33 -13.78 -16.55
CA GLY A 15 8.06 -15.01 -16.20
C GLY A 15 9.51 -15.07 -16.70
N LYS A 16 10.04 -13.98 -17.26
CA LYS A 16 11.44 -13.89 -17.71
C LYS A 16 12.42 -13.94 -16.56
N LYS A 17 11.99 -13.53 -15.37
CA LYS A 17 12.76 -13.54 -14.15
C LYS A 17 11.90 -14.07 -13.02
N LEU A 18 12.46 -14.96 -12.21
CA LEU A 18 11.82 -15.40 -10.98
C LEU A 18 12.31 -14.54 -9.81
N PRO A 19 11.44 -14.22 -8.85
CA PRO A 19 11.87 -13.56 -7.63
C PRO A 19 12.83 -14.47 -6.85
N ASP A 20 13.75 -13.86 -6.11
CA ASP A 20 14.65 -14.58 -5.23
C ASP A 20 13.84 -15.44 -4.24
N PRO A 21 14.24 -16.71 -3.98
CA PRO A 21 13.52 -17.60 -3.07
C PRO A 21 13.23 -17.03 -1.68
N GLN A 22 14.05 -16.10 -1.19
CA GLN A 22 13.78 -15.42 0.08
C GLN A 22 12.49 -14.58 0.07
N PHE A 23 12.02 -14.13 -1.12
CA PHE A 23 10.80 -13.35 -1.30
C PHE A 23 9.58 -14.19 -1.65
N THR A 24 9.76 -15.49 -1.92
CA THR A 24 8.67 -16.40 -2.27
C THR A 24 8.20 -17.27 -1.12
N LYS A 25 8.67 -17.01 0.10
CA LYS A 25 8.25 -17.72 1.30
C LYS A 25 6.76 -17.47 1.59
N GLU A 26 6.10 -18.51 2.09
CA GLU A 26 4.64 -18.65 2.25
C GLU A 26 3.93 -17.66 3.20
N TYR A 27 4.60 -16.62 3.69
CA TYR A 27 3.97 -15.64 4.57
C TYR A 27 3.14 -14.59 3.82
N ILE A 28 3.26 -14.53 2.48
CA ILE A 28 2.44 -13.63 1.66
C ILE A 28 1.12 -14.34 1.39
N PRO A 29 -0.01 -13.82 1.88
CA PRO A 29 -1.30 -14.41 1.62
C PRO A 29 -1.60 -14.36 0.12
N SER A 30 -2.06 -15.46 -0.45
CA SER A 30 -2.52 -15.55 -1.83
C SER A 30 -3.99 -15.93 -1.88
N TRP A 31 -4.72 -15.35 -2.81
CA TRP A 31 -6.09 -15.71 -3.11
C TRP A 31 -6.26 -15.79 -4.63
N ASP A 32 -5.84 -16.91 -5.20
CA ASP A 32 -5.69 -17.12 -6.65
C ASP A 32 -6.89 -16.65 -7.50
N ARG A 33 -8.12 -16.85 -7.01
CA ARG A 33 -9.33 -16.39 -7.73
C ARG A 33 -9.44 -14.88 -7.73
N LEU A 34 -9.22 -14.25 -6.58
CA LEU A 34 -9.29 -12.80 -6.44
C LEU A 34 -8.13 -12.13 -7.19
N ASP A 35 -6.95 -12.72 -7.10
CA ASP A 35 -5.75 -12.22 -7.79
C ASP A 35 -5.93 -12.26 -9.31
N LYS A 36 -6.49 -13.35 -9.86
CA LYS A 36 -6.84 -13.45 -11.28
C LYS A 36 -7.87 -12.40 -11.71
N ILE A 37 -8.92 -12.21 -10.92
CA ILE A 37 -9.95 -11.19 -11.19
C ILE A 37 -9.34 -9.80 -11.11
N GLY A 38 -8.57 -9.49 -10.07
CA GLY A 38 -7.95 -8.18 -9.86
C GLY A 38 -6.95 -7.81 -10.96
N ASN A 39 -6.20 -8.79 -11.47
CA ASN A 39 -5.22 -8.58 -12.54
C ASN A 39 -5.83 -8.54 -13.94
N HIS A 40 -7.11 -8.94 -14.10
CA HIS A 40 -7.73 -9.01 -15.42
C HIS A 40 -8.02 -7.61 -15.98
N ILE A 41 -7.76 -7.41 -17.28
CA ILE A 41 -7.98 -6.12 -17.94
C ILE A 41 -9.43 -5.65 -17.85
N ILE A 42 -10.39 -6.57 -17.92
CA ILE A 42 -11.82 -6.25 -17.79
C ILE A 42 -12.12 -5.61 -16.44
N THR A 43 -11.54 -6.09 -15.36
CA THR A 43 -11.71 -5.51 -14.02
C THR A 43 -11.25 -4.06 -13.99
N ARG A 44 -10.09 -3.78 -14.57
CA ARG A 44 -9.54 -2.41 -14.66
C ARG A 44 -10.45 -1.50 -15.50
N VAL A 45 -10.96 -2.00 -16.63
CA VAL A 45 -11.91 -1.26 -17.48
C VAL A 45 -13.21 -1.00 -16.74
N LEU A 46 -13.76 -1.98 -16.01
CA LEU A 46 -14.97 -1.80 -15.21
C LEU A 46 -14.79 -0.75 -14.11
N PHE A 47 -13.66 -0.72 -13.43
CA PHE A 47 -13.35 0.34 -12.45
C PHE A 47 -13.25 1.71 -13.13
N ALA A 48 -12.58 1.80 -14.28
CA ALA A 48 -12.47 3.06 -15.03
C ALA A 48 -13.84 3.56 -15.47
N LEU A 49 -14.70 2.69 -15.98
CA LEU A 49 -16.09 3.02 -16.35
C LEU A 49 -16.90 3.42 -15.12
N GLY A 50 -16.74 2.72 -13.99
CA GLY A 50 -17.41 3.05 -12.73
C GLY A 50 -17.05 4.46 -12.25
N TYR A 51 -15.77 4.80 -12.19
CA TYR A 51 -15.32 6.16 -11.84
C TYR A 51 -15.89 7.19 -12.84
N THR A 52 -15.78 6.94 -14.14
CA THR A 52 -16.29 7.85 -15.15
C THR A 52 -17.80 8.07 -15.01
N THR A 53 -18.56 7.01 -14.75
CA THR A 53 -20.01 7.08 -14.51
C THR A 53 -20.33 7.92 -13.29
N LEU A 54 -19.60 7.74 -12.18
CA LEU A 54 -19.79 8.58 -10.98
C LEU A 54 -19.56 10.07 -11.30
N TYR A 55 -18.53 10.39 -12.09
CA TYR A 55 -18.30 11.78 -12.50
C TYR A 55 -19.40 12.30 -13.42
N ILE A 56 -19.91 11.51 -14.38
CA ILE A 56 -21.04 11.92 -15.22
C ILE A 56 -22.28 12.25 -14.39
N ILE A 57 -22.53 11.49 -13.32
CA ILE A 57 -23.74 11.66 -12.49
C ILE A 57 -23.58 12.82 -11.48
N PHE A 58 -22.41 12.94 -10.87
CA PHE A 58 -22.24 13.79 -9.67
C PHE A 58 -21.31 15.00 -9.88
N ALA A 59 -20.55 15.07 -10.97
CA ALA A 59 -19.68 16.23 -11.18
C ALA A 59 -20.47 17.50 -11.47
N PRO A 60 -20.30 18.58 -10.69
CA PRO A 60 -21.02 19.83 -10.87
C PRO A 60 -20.70 20.53 -12.20
N ASN A 61 -19.52 20.27 -12.77
CA ASN A 61 -19.07 20.80 -14.06
C ASN A 61 -17.92 19.95 -14.63
N LEU A 62 -17.54 20.25 -15.86
CA LEU A 62 -16.53 19.48 -16.61
C LEU A 62 -15.12 19.51 -15.99
N TRP A 63 -14.79 20.51 -15.19
CA TRP A 63 -13.47 20.61 -14.57
C TRP A 63 -13.17 19.47 -13.60
N TRP A 64 -14.21 18.87 -13.02
CA TRP A 64 -14.05 17.72 -12.13
C TRP A 64 -13.48 16.49 -12.85
N PHE A 65 -13.68 16.37 -14.15
CA PHE A 65 -13.14 15.24 -14.93
C PHE A 65 -11.61 15.24 -14.99
N LEU A 66 -10.94 16.37 -14.68
CA LEU A 66 -9.49 16.42 -14.54
C LEU A 66 -8.97 15.56 -13.36
N LEU A 67 -9.83 15.16 -12.44
CA LEU A 67 -9.48 14.25 -11.35
C LEU A 67 -9.49 12.77 -11.77
N LEU A 68 -10.11 12.40 -12.89
CA LEU A 68 -10.12 11.01 -13.36
C LEU A 68 -8.72 10.41 -13.53
N PRO A 69 -7.74 11.08 -14.14
CA PRO A 69 -6.38 10.58 -14.21
C PRO A 69 -5.77 10.33 -12.82
N VAL A 70 -6.10 11.17 -11.83
CA VAL A 70 -5.64 10.99 -10.44
C VAL A 70 -6.17 9.68 -9.88
N HIS A 71 -7.47 9.37 -10.06
CA HIS A 71 -8.05 8.10 -9.61
C HIS A 71 -7.43 6.89 -10.32
N PHE A 72 -7.19 6.99 -11.64
CA PHE A 72 -6.62 5.87 -12.41
C PHE A 72 -5.18 5.56 -12.02
N PHE A 73 -4.42 6.58 -11.64
CA PHE A 73 -3.01 6.44 -11.27
C PHE A 73 -2.74 6.52 -9.76
N MET A 74 -3.79 6.54 -8.93
CA MET A 74 -3.65 6.68 -7.47
C MET A 74 -2.72 5.62 -6.88
N GLY A 75 -2.90 4.36 -7.22
CA GLY A 75 -2.08 3.27 -6.67
C GLY A 75 -0.58 3.44 -6.96
N PRO A 76 -0.15 3.59 -8.23
CA PRO A 76 1.25 3.85 -8.56
C PRO A 76 1.81 5.13 -7.94
N ILE A 77 1.01 6.20 -7.89
CA ILE A 77 1.43 7.48 -7.27
C ILE A 77 1.61 7.31 -5.76
N GLN A 78 0.65 6.67 -5.09
CA GLN A 78 0.74 6.39 -3.66
C GLN A 78 1.97 5.55 -3.34
N GLY A 79 2.19 4.45 -4.06
CA GLY A 79 3.37 3.62 -3.89
C GLY A 79 4.68 4.39 -4.11
N ALA A 80 4.73 5.29 -5.10
CA ALA A 80 5.89 6.14 -5.33
C ALA A 80 6.13 7.13 -4.16
N ILE A 81 5.07 7.74 -3.65
CA ILE A 81 5.13 8.66 -2.50
C ILE A 81 5.65 7.91 -1.27
N VAL A 82 5.04 6.79 -0.90
CA VAL A 82 5.42 6.00 0.26
C VAL A 82 6.88 5.57 0.18
N ASN A 83 7.30 5.01 -0.95
CA ASN A 83 8.68 4.55 -1.10
C ASN A 83 9.70 5.70 -1.14
N TRP A 84 9.38 6.81 -1.79
CA TRP A 84 10.32 7.92 -1.90
C TRP A 84 10.43 8.71 -0.61
N PHE A 85 9.29 9.16 -0.05
CA PHE A 85 9.26 9.92 1.21
C PHE A 85 9.71 9.06 2.39
N GLY A 86 9.21 7.82 2.47
CA GLY A 86 9.56 6.89 3.53
C GLY A 86 11.04 6.47 3.58
N HIS A 87 11.85 6.84 2.58
CA HIS A 87 13.30 6.62 2.61
C HIS A 87 14.13 7.91 2.56
N LYS A 88 13.49 9.08 2.47
CA LYS A 88 14.20 10.36 2.38
C LYS A 88 13.88 11.33 3.52
N LEU A 89 12.63 11.39 3.93
CA LEU A 89 12.14 12.43 4.83
C LEU A 89 11.59 11.84 6.12
N GLY A 90 11.87 12.51 7.21
CA GLY A 90 11.34 12.17 8.51
C GLY A 90 12.38 11.66 9.51
N TYR A 91 11.89 11.04 10.56
CA TYR A 91 12.70 10.53 11.67
C TYR A 91 12.86 9.00 11.59
N ALA A 92 13.78 8.46 12.37
CA ALA A 92 13.96 7.01 12.53
C ALA A 92 13.90 6.65 14.00
N ASN A 93 13.10 5.63 14.32
CA ASN A 93 13.04 5.04 15.65
C ASN A 93 14.08 3.91 15.80
N TYR A 94 14.48 3.32 14.69
CA TYR A 94 15.34 2.14 14.63
C TYR A 94 16.42 2.28 13.56
N SER A 95 17.57 1.67 13.82
CA SER A 95 18.68 1.61 12.86
C SER A 95 18.56 0.33 12.03
N ASN A 96 17.83 0.41 10.91
CA ASN A 96 17.54 -0.74 10.06
C ASN A 96 18.60 -0.99 8.97
N GLY A 97 19.52 -0.03 8.76
CA GLY A 97 20.55 -0.10 7.71
C GLY A 97 20.05 0.13 6.28
N ASP A 98 18.76 0.38 6.08
CA ASP A 98 18.10 0.53 4.78
C ASP A 98 17.62 1.96 4.46
N HIS A 99 18.02 2.94 5.27
CA HIS A 99 17.65 4.35 5.18
C HIS A 99 16.14 4.64 5.32
N SER A 100 15.33 3.67 5.78
CA SER A 100 13.91 3.88 6.02
C SER A 100 13.66 4.94 7.09
N ARG A 101 12.60 5.74 6.90
CA ARG A 101 12.19 6.85 7.76
C ARG A 101 10.69 6.78 8.04
N ASN A 102 10.29 7.33 9.17
CA ASN A 102 8.90 7.65 9.46
C ASN A 102 8.66 9.10 9.02
N THR A 103 7.91 9.30 7.96
CA THR A 103 7.75 10.63 7.34
C THR A 103 6.97 11.58 8.25
N THR A 104 5.99 11.06 8.98
CA THR A 104 5.14 11.81 9.90
C THR A 104 4.67 10.91 11.04
N PRO A 105 4.42 11.44 12.26
CA PRO A 105 3.79 10.67 13.32
C PRO A 105 2.27 10.48 13.13
N TRP A 106 1.68 11.08 12.10
CA TRP A 106 0.25 11.08 11.82
C TRP A 106 -0.11 10.06 10.75
N GLY A 107 -0.33 8.82 11.17
CA GLY A 107 -0.60 7.69 10.26
C GLY A 107 -1.95 7.71 9.55
N PHE A 108 -2.87 8.65 9.85
CA PHE A 108 -4.09 8.82 9.07
C PHE A 108 -3.81 9.32 7.64
N ILE A 109 -2.68 10.00 7.44
CA ILE A 109 -2.17 10.30 6.10
C ILE A 109 -1.58 9.02 5.53
N MET A 110 -2.04 8.56 4.39
CA MET A 110 -1.60 7.33 3.73
C MET A 110 -1.81 6.05 4.55
N MET A 111 -2.78 6.05 5.49
CA MET A 111 -3.22 4.86 6.21
C MET A 111 -2.10 4.09 6.95
N GLY A 112 -1.14 4.82 7.55
CA GLY A 112 -0.02 4.24 8.28
C GLY A 112 1.22 3.90 7.44
N GLU A 113 1.11 3.89 6.11
CA GLU A 113 2.21 3.52 5.20
C GLU A 113 3.44 4.43 5.29
N LEU A 114 3.31 5.62 5.87
CA LEU A 114 4.43 6.55 6.08
C LEU A 114 5.29 6.23 7.31
N PHE A 115 5.01 5.15 8.04
CA PHE A 115 5.85 4.60 9.11
C PHE A 115 6.86 3.57 8.59
N GLN A 116 7.54 3.86 7.50
CA GLN A 116 8.44 2.91 6.83
C GLN A 116 9.56 2.39 7.73
N ASN A 117 10.16 3.22 8.60
CA ASN A 117 11.21 2.79 9.50
C ASN A 117 10.69 1.78 10.55
N ASN A 118 9.52 2.04 11.11
CA ASN A 118 8.89 1.12 12.06
C ASN A 118 8.49 -0.21 11.39
N HIS A 119 7.91 -0.10 10.17
CA HIS A 119 7.52 -1.27 9.38
C HIS A 119 8.73 -2.13 9.00
N HIS A 120 9.81 -1.53 8.51
CA HIS A 120 11.03 -2.25 8.14
C HIS A 120 11.72 -2.91 9.33
N TYR A 121 11.61 -2.33 10.51
CA TYR A 121 12.12 -2.94 11.75
C TYR A 121 11.36 -4.23 12.11
N LYS A 122 10.03 -4.25 11.98
CA LYS A 122 9.19 -5.41 12.30
C LYS A 122 8.08 -5.58 11.26
N LYS A 123 8.44 -6.17 10.12
CA LYS A 123 7.63 -6.25 8.89
C LYS A 123 6.27 -6.93 9.06
N ILE A 124 6.15 -7.88 9.99
CA ILE A 124 4.92 -8.66 10.21
C ILE A 124 4.03 -8.07 11.31
N ASP A 125 4.46 -7.00 11.97
CA ASP A 125 3.66 -6.35 13.00
C ASP A 125 2.60 -5.45 12.36
N PRO A 126 1.30 -5.71 12.59
CA PRO A 126 0.24 -4.90 12.00
C PRO A 126 0.17 -3.47 12.58
N ASN A 127 0.78 -3.23 13.75
CA ASN A 127 0.84 -1.90 14.34
C ASN A 127 2.13 -1.20 13.92
N PHE A 128 2.03 -0.20 13.08
CA PHE A 128 3.20 0.57 12.66
C PHE A 128 3.54 1.71 13.62
N ALA A 129 2.62 2.14 14.50
CA ALA A 129 2.93 3.08 15.59
C ALA A 129 3.72 2.35 16.69
N LYS A 130 4.93 2.83 17.03
CA LYS A 130 5.81 2.24 18.04
C LYS A 130 6.11 3.17 19.20
N LYS A 131 5.78 4.45 19.06
CA LYS A 131 5.97 5.47 20.08
C LYS A 131 4.61 6.04 20.51
N TRP A 132 4.52 6.55 21.72
CA TRP A 132 3.28 7.06 22.30
C TRP A 132 2.66 8.25 21.51
N TYR A 133 3.48 8.96 20.76
CA TYR A 133 3.06 10.10 19.92
C TYR A 133 2.73 9.73 18.47
N GLU A 134 2.93 8.47 18.10
CA GLU A 134 2.60 7.97 16.77
C GLU A 134 1.17 7.45 16.75
N PHE A 135 0.47 7.73 15.68
CA PHE A 135 -0.94 7.36 15.51
C PHE A 135 -1.13 6.57 14.21
N ASP A 136 -1.45 5.29 14.34
CA ASP A 136 -1.75 4.39 13.20
C ASP A 136 -3.27 4.16 13.10
N SER A 137 -3.92 4.88 12.19
CA SER A 137 -5.36 4.75 11.95
C SER A 137 -5.75 3.37 11.42
N THR A 138 -4.90 2.74 10.61
CA THR A 138 -5.17 1.41 10.05
C THR A 138 -5.18 0.37 11.14
N TYR A 139 -4.23 0.41 12.06
CA TYR A 139 -4.20 -0.52 13.18
C TYR A 139 -5.42 -0.37 14.10
N ILE A 140 -5.90 0.85 14.31
CA ILE A 140 -7.15 1.09 15.08
C ILE A 140 -8.34 0.44 14.37
N ILE A 141 -8.47 0.62 13.06
CA ILE A 141 -9.53 -0.03 12.26
C ILE A 141 -9.41 -1.55 12.34
N MET A 142 -8.20 -2.10 12.17
CA MET A 142 -7.96 -3.55 12.27
C MET A 142 -8.33 -4.09 13.65
N THR A 143 -8.01 -3.36 14.72
CA THR A 143 -8.38 -3.73 16.10
C THR A 143 -9.89 -3.73 16.30
N ALA A 144 -10.59 -2.73 15.76
CA ALA A 144 -12.06 -2.69 15.78
C ALA A 144 -12.67 -3.87 15.00
N LEU A 145 -12.16 -4.17 13.81
CA LEU A 145 -12.61 -5.34 13.03
C LEU A 145 -12.34 -6.67 13.76
N GLN A 146 -11.24 -6.78 14.48
CA GLN A 146 -10.95 -7.92 15.32
C GLN A 146 -11.93 -8.03 16.51
N TYR A 147 -12.23 -6.90 17.14
CA TYR A 147 -13.24 -6.87 18.23
C TYR A 147 -14.59 -7.38 17.75
N TYR A 148 -15.03 -7.01 16.56
CA TYR A 148 -16.25 -7.52 15.93
C TYR A 148 -16.11 -8.91 15.30
N ARG A 149 -14.94 -9.57 15.46
CA ARG A 149 -14.64 -10.91 14.92
C ARG A 149 -14.73 -11.02 13.41
N ILE A 150 -14.57 -9.92 12.69
CA ILE A 150 -14.53 -9.88 11.22
C ILE A 150 -13.18 -10.37 10.71
N ILE A 151 -12.10 -9.99 11.39
CA ILE A 151 -10.73 -10.45 11.10
C ILE A 151 -10.09 -11.04 12.36
N LYS A 152 -9.00 -11.78 12.16
CA LYS A 152 -8.16 -12.29 13.25
C LYS A 152 -6.72 -11.82 13.05
N LEU A 153 -6.26 -10.92 13.89
CA LEU A 153 -4.84 -10.53 13.91
C LEU A 153 -4.01 -11.66 14.53
N LYS A 154 -2.94 -12.05 13.86
CA LYS A 154 -2.00 -13.01 14.41
C LYS A 154 -1.17 -12.31 15.49
N PRO A 155 -0.89 -12.97 16.63
CA PRO A 155 0.04 -12.43 17.61
C PRO A 155 1.42 -12.30 16.97
N VAL A 156 2.04 -11.15 17.16
CA VAL A 156 3.43 -10.95 16.75
C VAL A 156 4.30 -11.68 17.75
N ILE A 157 4.87 -12.80 17.34
CA ILE A 157 5.85 -13.52 18.15
C ILE A 157 7.08 -12.60 18.26
N ALA A 158 7.46 -12.30 19.49
CA ALA A 158 8.59 -11.42 19.80
C ALA A 158 9.93 -12.02 19.35
#